data_e49e847d4836c28c7a4662c157c41076
#
_entry.id   e49e847d4836c28c7a4662c157c41076
#
_cell.length_a   1.000
_cell.length_b   1.000
_cell.length_c   1.000
_cell.angle_alpha   90.00
_cell.angle_beta   90.00
_cell.angle_gamma   90.00
#
_symmetry.space_group_name_H-M   'P 1'
#
loop_
_entity.id
_entity.type
_entity.pdbx_description
1 polymer ?
#
loop_
_entity_poly.entity_id
_entity_poly.type
_entity_poly.pdbx_seq_one_letter_code
_entity_poly.pdbx_strand_id
1 'polypeptide(L)'
;MTATVLAYGYDGKELKTLKTVCARLDIRLRRVTAEEYAQPVGVFFGLTPRVESGESADEAIPERMIVLGGLTSRQLDAFLSAMKTARAGASLKAVLTEHNERWSGPALYVELSKERAAMDGR
;
A
#
# COMPACT_ATOMS: atom_id res chain seq x y z
N MET A 1 16.96 1.90 1.28
CA MET A 1 15.66 2.16 0.65
C MET A 1 14.99 3.36 1.30
N THR A 2 14.45 4.24 0.51
CA THR A 2 13.73 5.42 1.02
C THR A 2 12.41 4.97 1.64
N ALA A 3 12.09 5.49 2.82
CA ALA A 3 10.80 5.19 3.46
C ALA A 3 9.65 5.62 2.54
N THR A 4 8.82 4.68 2.15
CA THR A 4 7.77 4.91 1.15
C THR A 4 6.49 4.21 1.54
N VAL A 5 5.37 4.88 1.29
CA VAL A 5 4.02 4.33 1.41
C VAL A 5 3.42 4.27 0.02
N LEU A 6 3.01 3.09 -0.42
CA LEU A 6 2.18 2.95 -1.62
C LEU A 6 0.73 3.03 -1.24
N ALA A 7 -0.06 3.78 -1.99
CA ALA A 7 -1.48 3.94 -1.73
C ALA A 7 -2.30 3.41 -2.89
N TYR A 8 -3.14 2.41 -2.60
CA TYR A 8 -4.07 1.82 -3.56
C TYR A 8 -5.50 2.21 -3.16
N GLY A 9 -6.25 2.73 -4.12
CA GLY A 9 -7.64 3.09 -3.87
C GLY A 9 -7.85 4.37 -3.08
N TYR A 10 -6.82 5.21 -2.99
CA TYR A 10 -6.92 6.50 -2.32
C TYR A 10 -7.19 7.61 -3.31
N ASP A 11 -8.17 8.45 -3.01
CA ASP A 11 -8.45 9.65 -3.77
C ASP A 11 -9.08 10.70 -2.85
N GLY A 12 -9.32 11.90 -3.40
CA GLY A 12 -10.01 12.97 -2.71
C GLY A 12 -9.45 13.29 -1.34
N LYS A 13 -10.34 13.37 -0.36
CA LYS A 13 -10.02 13.77 1.01
C LYS A 13 -9.07 12.78 1.69
N GLU A 14 -9.28 11.51 1.48
CA GLU A 14 -8.46 10.45 2.07
C GLU A 14 -7.02 10.51 1.59
N LEU A 15 -6.83 10.76 0.29
CA LEU A 15 -5.49 10.93 -0.27
C LEU A 15 -4.82 12.18 0.31
N LYS A 16 -5.57 13.27 0.45
CA LYS A 16 -5.05 14.52 0.99
C LYS A 16 -4.55 14.35 2.41
N THR A 17 -5.32 13.65 3.24
CA THR A 17 -4.94 13.35 4.62
C THR A 17 -3.68 12.50 4.67
N LEU A 18 -3.61 11.47 3.81
CA LEU A 18 -2.44 10.60 3.73
C LEU A 18 -1.19 11.37 3.31
N LYS A 19 -1.33 12.29 2.36
CA LYS A 19 -0.23 13.16 1.93
C LYS A 19 0.30 14.00 3.10
N THR A 20 -0.59 14.56 3.90
CA THR A 20 -0.23 15.38 5.05
C THR A 20 0.54 14.57 6.09
N VAL A 21 0.05 13.36 6.40
CA VAL A 21 0.70 12.48 7.36
C VAL A 21 2.10 12.09 6.88
N CYS A 22 2.22 11.67 5.63
CA CYS A 22 3.51 11.28 5.07
C CYS A 22 4.50 12.44 5.03
N ALA A 23 4.04 13.62 4.67
CA ALA A 23 4.90 14.81 4.61
C ALA A 23 5.46 15.16 5.99
N ARG A 24 4.65 15.06 7.04
CA ARG A 24 5.08 15.37 8.40
C ARG A 24 6.12 14.40 8.93
N LEU A 25 6.08 13.17 8.45
CA LEU A 25 6.98 12.11 8.91
C LEU A 25 8.15 11.87 7.97
N ASP A 26 8.28 12.70 6.94
CA ASP A 26 9.32 12.59 5.93
C ASP A 26 9.30 11.20 5.25
N ILE A 27 8.09 10.76 4.94
CA ILE A 27 7.84 9.50 4.24
C ILE A 27 7.35 9.81 2.82
N ARG A 28 7.94 9.17 1.84
CA ARG A 28 7.55 9.33 0.46
C ARG A 28 6.20 8.65 0.23
N LEU A 29 5.29 9.33 -0.47
CA LEU A 29 4.01 8.76 -0.84
C LEU A 29 3.94 8.52 -2.34
N ARG A 30 3.52 7.32 -2.73
CA ARG A 30 3.31 6.98 -4.13
C ARG A 30 1.89 6.42 -4.28
N ARG A 31 1.04 7.18 -4.95
CA ARG A 31 -0.29 6.68 -5.32
C ARG A 31 -0.16 5.76 -6.53
N VAL A 32 -0.80 4.61 -6.47
CA VAL A 32 -0.83 3.65 -7.58
C VAL A 32 -2.18 3.80 -8.27
N THR A 33 -2.16 4.06 -9.57
CA THR A 33 -3.37 4.23 -10.38
C THR A 33 -3.85 2.87 -10.91
N ALA A 34 -5.10 2.82 -11.37
CA ALA A 34 -5.69 1.59 -11.88
C ALA A 34 -4.88 0.99 -13.04
N GLU A 35 -4.32 1.85 -13.90
CA GLU A 35 -3.51 1.39 -15.03
C GLU A 35 -2.21 0.70 -14.57
N GLU A 36 -1.81 0.94 -13.34
CA GLU A 36 -0.58 0.38 -12.78
C GLU A 36 -0.82 -0.85 -11.91
N TYR A 37 -2.07 -1.28 -11.73
CA TYR A 37 -2.41 -2.38 -10.81
C TYR A 37 -1.78 -3.71 -11.20
N ALA A 38 -1.48 -3.93 -12.48
CA ALA A 38 -0.83 -5.15 -12.91
C ALA A 38 0.65 -5.23 -12.55
N GLN A 39 1.24 -4.09 -12.19
CA GLN A 39 2.66 -4.05 -11.84
C GLN A 39 2.91 -4.68 -10.47
N PRO A 40 4.01 -5.45 -10.34
CA PRO A 40 4.44 -5.92 -9.01
C PRO A 40 4.64 -4.76 -8.05
N VAL A 41 4.28 -4.99 -6.80
CA VAL A 41 4.42 -3.98 -5.74
C VAL A 41 5.85 -3.45 -5.66
N GLY A 42 6.85 -4.32 -5.78
CA GLY A 42 8.26 -3.95 -5.70
C GLY A 42 8.74 -2.98 -6.77
N VAL A 43 8.02 -2.86 -7.88
CA VAL A 43 8.35 -1.91 -8.96
C VAL A 43 8.39 -0.48 -8.40
N PHE A 44 7.44 -0.15 -7.56
CA PHE A 44 7.31 1.21 -7.01
C PHE A 44 8.34 1.52 -5.92
N PHE A 45 9.07 0.51 -5.48
CA PHE A 45 10.17 0.66 -4.54
C PHE A 45 11.54 0.53 -5.22
N GLY A 46 11.54 0.30 -6.54
CA GLY A 46 12.79 0.13 -7.29
C GLY A 46 13.45 -1.23 -7.11
N LEU A 47 12.70 -2.23 -6.65
CA LEU A 47 13.25 -3.56 -6.33
C LEU A 47 12.95 -4.63 -7.39
N THR A 48 11.92 -4.42 -8.18
CA THR A 48 11.43 -5.43 -9.13
C THR A 48 11.27 -4.78 -10.49
N PRO A 49 11.66 -5.44 -11.59
CA PRO A 49 11.47 -4.90 -12.93
C PRO A 49 9.99 -4.75 -13.27
N ARG A 50 9.67 -3.71 -14.03
CA ARG A 50 8.32 -3.53 -14.56
C ARG A 50 8.00 -4.69 -15.49
N VAL A 51 6.74 -5.12 -15.46
CA VAL A 51 6.26 -6.11 -16.41
C VAL A 51 5.45 -5.41 -17.49
N GLU A 52 5.46 -5.98 -18.70
CA GLU A 52 4.57 -5.51 -19.74
C GLU A 52 3.17 -6.00 -19.40
N SER A 53 2.29 -5.07 -19.14
CA SER A 53 0.91 -5.42 -18.89
C SER A 53 0.18 -5.38 -20.23
N GLY A 54 0.02 -6.53 -20.85
CA GLY A 54 -0.83 -6.65 -22.02
C GLY A 54 -2.31 -6.59 -21.67
N GLU A 55 -2.65 -6.72 -20.42
CA GLU A 55 -4.02 -6.70 -19.96
C GLU A 55 -4.17 -5.73 -18.82
N SER A 56 -5.05 -4.75 -19.02
CA SER A 56 -5.51 -3.97 -17.90
C SER A 56 -6.10 -4.95 -16.90
N ALA A 57 -5.62 -4.90 -15.69
CA ALA A 57 -6.22 -5.67 -14.65
C ALA A 57 -7.67 -5.19 -14.52
N ASP A 58 -8.59 -6.01 -14.97
CA ASP A 58 -10.00 -5.84 -14.62
C ASP A 58 -10.20 -6.07 -13.13
N GLU A 59 -9.11 -6.29 -12.42
CA GLU A 59 -9.13 -6.57 -10.99
C GLU A 59 -9.13 -5.26 -10.22
N ALA A 60 -10.28 -4.89 -9.72
CA ALA A 60 -10.41 -3.74 -8.86
C ALA A 60 -9.91 -4.09 -7.46
N ILE A 61 -9.38 -3.08 -6.77
CA ILE A 61 -9.11 -3.19 -5.35
C ILE A 61 -10.28 -2.47 -4.65
N PRO A 62 -11.23 -3.22 -4.08
CA PRO A 62 -12.47 -2.62 -3.57
C PRO A 62 -12.32 -1.83 -2.28
N GLU A 63 -11.21 -1.96 -1.59
CA GLU A 63 -10.92 -1.23 -0.37
C GLU A 63 -9.60 -0.51 -0.48
N ARG A 64 -9.41 0.53 0.32
CA ARG A 64 -8.12 1.19 0.39
C ARG A 64 -7.09 0.24 0.98
N MET A 65 -5.92 0.24 0.39
CA MET A 65 -4.79 -0.59 0.83
C MET A 65 -3.52 0.23 0.78
N ILE A 66 -2.66 0.06 1.76
CA ILE A 66 -1.33 0.66 1.74
C ILE A 66 -0.27 -0.41 1.91
N VAL A 67 0.88 -0.17 1.27
CA VAL A 67 2.06 -1.01 1.43
C VAL A 67 3.20 -0.13 1.91
N LEU A 68 3.83 -0.54 2.99
CA LEU A 68 4.86 0.23 3.69
C LEU A 68 6.22 -0.42 3.45
N GLY A 69 7.16 0.35 2.93
CA GLY A 69 8.51 -0.17 2.67
C GLY A 69 9.59 0.83 3.07
N GLY A 70 10.66 0.32 3.66
CA GLY A 70 11.80 1.14 4.01
C GLY A 70 11.63 1.96 5.30
N LEU A 71 10.55 1.75 6.04
CA LEU A 71 10.33 2.45 7.30
C LEU A 71 11.11 1.79 8.44
N THR A 72 11.69 2.61 9.31
CA THR A 72 12.20 2.09 10.59
C THR A 72 11.01 1.74 11.48
N SER A 73 11.26 0.97 12.54
CA SER A 73 10.20 0.64 13.51
C SER A 73 9.59 1.91 14.10
N ARG A 74 10.41 2.91 14.39
CA ARG A 74 9.95 4.19 14.91
C ARG A 74 9.05 4.92 13.91
N GLN A 75 9.46 4.96 12.64
CA GLN A 75 8.66 5.58 11.59
C GLN A 75 7.33 4.85 11.41
N LEU A 76 7.36 3.53 11.45
CA LEU A 76 6.14 2.71 11.30
C LEU A 76 5.17 3.02 12.44
N ASP A 77 5.64 3.00 13.68
CA ASP A 77 4.80 3.32 14.83
C ASP A 77 4.22 4.72 14.74
N ALA A 78 5.05 5.69 14.37
CA ALA A 78 4.61 7.08 14.22
C ALA A 78 3.57 7.21 13.11
N PHE A 79 3.77 6.52 11.99
CA PHE A 79 2.84 6.53 10.87
C PHE A 79 1.48 5.96 11.27
N LEU A 80 1.47 4.78 11.89
CA LEU A 80 0.23 4.12 12.30
C LEU A 80 -0.53 4.95 13.33
N SER A 81 0.19 5.55 14.28
CA SER A 81 -0.39 6.44 15.27
C SER A 81 -1.00 7.69 14.64
N ALA A 82 -0.28 8.32 13.70
CA ALA A 82 -0.76 9.51 13.01
C ALA A 82 -2.01 9.21 12.16
N MET A 83 -2.05 8.08 11.50
CA MET A 83 -3.21 7.66 10.71
C MET A 83 -4.42 7.43 11.60
N LYS A 84 -4.24 6.83 12.76
CA LYS A 84 -5.30 6.60 13.73
C LYS A 84 -5.84 7.92 14.24
N THR A 85 -4.97 8.86 14.61
CA THR A 85 -5.36 10.18 15.10
C THR A 85 -6.12 10.97 14.04
N ALA A 86 -5.68 10.90 12.79
CA ALA A 86 -6.32 11.57 11.67
C ALA A 86 -7.60 10.89 11.20
N ARG A 87 -7.91 9.72 11.74
CA ARG A 87 -9.05 8.88 11.32
C ARG A 87 -9.01 8.56 9.83
N ALA A 88 -7.80 8.40 9.29
CA ALA A 88 -7.57 8.17 7.87
C ALA A 88 -7.07 6.74 7.59
N GLY A 89 -7.42 5.81 8.45
CA GLY A 89 -6.94 4.43 8.36
C GLY A 89 -7.33 3.76 7.06
N ALA A 90 -6.39 3.02 6.48
CA ALA A 90 -6.67 2.13 5.39
C ALA A 90 -7.33 0.87 5.93
N SER A 91 -8.16 0.23 5.11
CA SER A 91 -8.77 -1.03 5.48
C SER A 91 -7.73 -2.14 5.61
N LEU A 92 -6.75 -2.14 4.72
CA LEU A 92 -5.68 -3.14 4.72
C LEU A 92 -4.31 -2.47 4.68
N LYS A 93 -3.36 -3.04 5.41
CA LYS A 93 -1.99 -2.58 5.49
C LYS A 93 -1.04 -3.77 5.34
N ALA A 94 0.00 -3.61 4.57
CA ALA A 94 1.04 -4.61 4.45
C ALA A 94 2.41 -3.95 4.54
N VAL A 95 3.37 -4.68 5.06
CA VAL A 95 4.77 -4.28 5.01
C VAL A 95 5.41 -5.02 3.83
N LEU A 96 6.20 -4.29 3.06
CA LEU A 96 6.92 -4.87 1.92
C LEU A 96 7.90 -5.93 2.40
N THR A 97 7.87 -7.11 1.76
CA THR A 97 8.78 -8.20 2.05
C THR A 97 9.34 -8.76 0.75
N GLU A 98 10.41 -9.55 0.84
CA GLU A 98 10.95 -10.27 -0.32
C GLU A 98 9.91 -11.21 -0.92
N HIS A 99 8.97 -11.64 -0.11
CA HIS A 99 7.93 -12.55 -0.53
C HIS A 99 6.85 -11.84 -1.38
N ASN A 100 6.41 -10.66 -0.95
CA ASN A 100 5.29 -9.98 -1.62
C ASN A 100 5.71 -8.94 -2.65
N GLU A 101 6.98 -8.61 -2.76
CA GLU A 101 7.43 -7.57 -3.71
C GLU A 101 7.14 -7.92 -5.18
N ARG A 102 6.98 -9.19 -5.49
CA ARG A 102 6.70 -9.66 -6.84
C ARG A 102 5.22 -9.78 -7.15
N TRP A 103 4.37 -9.57 -6.15
CA TRP A 103 2.93 -9.66 -6.33
C TRP A 103 2.36 -8.34 -6.83
N SER A 104 1.33 -8.41 -7.68
CA SER A 104 0.57 -7.23 -8.04
C SER A 104 -0.24 -6.75 -6.85
N GLY A 105 -0.71 -5.48 -6.91
CA GLY A 105 -1.59 -4.94 -5.87
C GLY A 105 -2.82 -5.80 -5.64
N PRO A 106 -3.58 -6.15 -6.69
CA PRO A 106 -4.75 -7.03 -6.53
C PRO A 106 -4.44 -8.38 -5.92
N ALA A 107 -3.32 -9.01 -6.30
CA ALA A 107 -2.92 -10.30 -5.73
C ALA A 107 -2.62 -10.16 -4.24
N LEU A 108 -1.92 -9.11 -3.84
CA LEU A 108 -1.64 -8.82 -2.44
C LEU A 108 -2.94 -8.56 -1.68
N TYR A 109 -3.85 -7.80 -2.27
CA TYR A 109 -5.15 -7.52 -1.67
C TYR A 109 -5.90 -8.82 -1.34
N VAL A 110 -5.92 -9.77 -2.26
CA VAL A 110 -6.59 -11.06 -2.07
C VAL A 110 -5.99 -11.80 -0.87
N GLU A 111 -4.66 -11.84 -0.78
CA GLU A 111 -3.99 -12.52 0.33
C GLU A 111 -4.30 -11.85 1.68
N LEU A 112 -4.24 -10.53 1.74
CA LEU A 112 -4.55 -9.79 2.96
C LEU A 112 -6.01 -9.99 3.37
N SER A 113 -6.91 -10.06 2.41
CA SER A 113 -8.33 -10.29 2.66
C SER A 113 -8.57 -11.69 3.24
N LYS A 114 -7.84 -12.70 2.73
CA LYS A 114 -7.91 -14.06 3.26
C LYS A 114 -7.40 -14.12 4.70
N GLU A 115 -6.29 -13.47 4.99
CA GLU A 115 -5.73 -13.42 6.34
C GLU A 115 -6.70 -12.76 7.31
N ARG A 116 -7.29 -11.63 6.92
CA ARG A 116 -8.29 -10.93 7.73
C ARG A 116 -9.51 -11.81 7.98
N ALA A 117 -10.02 -12.47 6.97
CA ALA A 117 -11.19 -13.37 7.10
C ALA A 117 -10.88 -14.54 8.03
N ALA A 118 -9.67 -15.11 7.94
CA ALA A 118 -9.27 -16.21 8.82
C ALA A 118 -9.17 -15.75 10.27
N MET A 119 -8.71 -14.53 10.53
CA MET A 119 -8.64 -13.97 11.87
C MET A 119 -10.03 -13.64 12.41
N ASP A 120 -10.89 -13.06 11.57
CA ASP A 120 -12.24 -12.67 11.95
C ASP A 120 -13.16 -13.88 12.16
N GLY A 121 -12.84 -15.01 11.54
CA GLY A 121 -13.61 -16.24 11.64
C GLY A 121 -13.37 -17.07 12.90
N ARG A 122 -12.59 -16.55 13.84
CA ARG A 122 -12.30 -17.23 15.11
C ARG A 122 -13.36 -16.96 16.17
#